data_84a977976243ea54e1a66707c3542ecf
#
_entry.id   84a977976243ea54e1a66707c3542ecf
#
_cell.length_a   1.000
_cell.length_b   1.000
_cell.length_c   1.000
_cell.angle_alpha   90.00
_cell.angle_beta   90.00
_cell.angle_gamma   90.00
#
_symmetry.space_group_name_H-M   'P 1'
#
loop_
_entity.id
_entity.type
_entity.pdbx_description
1 polymer ?
#
loop_
_entity_poly.entity_id
_entity_poly.type
_entity_poly.pdbx_seq_one_letter_code
_entity_poly.pdbx_strand_id
1 'polypeptide(L)'
;LEQAKALAKQLGYIPGRLIIARALGVGQTSARRIAKLLKDNEIPAEEMPEQQQSEELTDDKLINELEKRGYKIDKSIDYEPRTFKFDSQFFTGKEIRFGIVSDAHLGSKYQQITYLHKAYDFFQKEGIKVVLNLGDTFDGIKMYKGQEFEMFTQGADEQLAYGVSHYPRRKDVITYMIAGNHDLSFIKTSGLDIVSKFAAERDDIEYLGHISRVLELGGLKIMMMHPTGGVAYARSYRLQKIIEQLAPENKPHALFSGHVHVNCQIESYRNVFGKLCGCFQAQTPYLMAKGLYPEMGFYVIKVKVQKREREVSTVQWGSDYYPFYVPIKDDY
;
A
#
# COMPACT_ATOMS: atom_id res chain seq x y z
N LEU A 1 -12.05 -22.78 39.64
CA LEU A 1 -13.04 -21.76 39.29
C LEU A 1 -12.81 -20.49 40.12
N GLU A 2 -12.64 -20.59 41.44
CA GLU A 2 -12.42 -19.41 42.33
C GLU A 2 -11.22 -18.57 41.90
N GLN A 3 -10.08 -19.18 41.56
CA GLN A 3 -8.91 -18.47 41.05
C GLN A 3 -9.18 -17.73 39.73
N ALA A 4 -10.06 -18.32 38.89
CA ALA A 4 -10.45 -17.70 37.61
C ALA A 4 -11.43 -16.53 37.86
N LYS A 5 -12.30 -16.62 38.85
CA LYS A 5 -13.16 -15.49 39.27
C LYS A 5 -12.31 -14.36 39.83
N ALA A 6 -11.32 -14.67 40.69
CA ALA A 6 -10.38 -13.67 41.21
C ALA A 6 -9.61 -12.98 40.07
N LEU A 7 -9.16 -13.74 39.06
CA LEU A 7 -8.49 -13.18 37.89
C LEU A 7 -9.44 -12.26 37.07
N ALA A 8 -10.70 -12.68 36.87
CA ALA A 8 -11.68 -11.86 36.18
C ALA A 8 -11.97 -10.55 36.91
N LYS A 9 -12.09 -10.62 38.26
CA LYS A 9 -12.26 -9.45 39.13
C LYS A 9 -11.05 -8.51 39.05
N GLN A 10 -9.83 -9.05 39.07
CA GLN A 10 -8.59 -8.27 38.94
C GLN A 10 -8.48 -7.58 37.57
N LEU A 11 -8.93 -8.23 36.49
CA LEU A 11 -8.85 -7.70 35.13
C LEU A 11 -10.03 -6.76 34.78
N GLY A 12 -11.11 -6.75 35.54
CA GLY A 12 -12.32 -5.99 35.26
C GLY A 12 -13.15 -6.52 34.07
N TYR A 13 -12.82 -7.72 33.57
CA TYR A 13 -13.57 -8.38 32.50
C TYR A 13 -13.37 -9.89 32.55
N ILE A 14 -14.24 -10.66 31.84
CA ILE A 14 -14.11 -12.12 31.75
C ILE A 14 -13.01 -12.49 30.77
N PRO A 15 -11.83 -13.00 31.20
CA PRO A 15 -10.72 -13.27 30.34
C PRO A 15 -10.98 -14.45 29.38
N GLY A 16 -10.43 -14.37 28.18
CA GLY A 16 -10.48 -15.44 27.20
C GLY A 16 -9.62 -16.66 27.61
N ARG A 17 -9.87 -17.81 26.96
CA ARG A 17 -9.21 -19.10 27.27
C ARG A 17 -7.68 -19.04 27.34
N LEU A 18 -7.03 -18.26 26.49
CA LEU A 18 -5.56 -18.18 26.47
C LEU A 18 -4.99 -17.45 27.69
N ILE A 19 -5.67 -16.41 28.15
CA ILE A 19 -5.30 -15.67 29.37
C ILE A 19 -5.48 -16.56 30.61
N ILE A 20 -6.61 -17.28 30.67
CA ILE A 20 -6.90 -18.24 31.76
C ILE A 20 -5.86 -19.38 31.76
N ALA A 21 -5.54 -19.96 30.60
CA ALA A 21 -4.56 -21.04 30.49
C ALA A 21 -3.19 -20.60 31.01
N ARG A 22 -2.75 -19.41 30.62
CA ARG A 22 -1.45 -18.85 31.01
C ARG A 22 -1.40 -18.44 32.48
N ALA A 23 -2.43 -17.78 32.97
CA ALA A 23 -2.48 -17.27 34.36
C ALA A 23 -2.63 -18.37 35.39
N LEU A 24 -3.39 -19.43 35.09
CA LEU A 24 -3.67 -20.53 36.02
C LEU A 24 -2.83 -21.79 35.76
N GLY A 25 -1.95 -21.80 34.74
CA GLY A 25 -1.10 -22.95 34.40
C GLY A 25 -1.89 -24.20 33.96
N VAL A 26 -3.07 -24.02 33.35
CA VAL A 26 -3.94 -25.14 32.96
C VAL A 26 -3.96 -25.35 31.45
N GLY A 27 -4.23 -26.58 31.02
CA GLY A 27 -4.33 -26.87 29.58
C GLY A 27 -5.50 -26.13 28.88
N GLN A 28 -5.38 -25.90 27.57
CA GLN A 28 -6.36 -25.11 26.80
C GLN A 28 -7.81 -25.63 26.89
N THR A 29 -8.00 -26.95 26.98
CA THR A 29 -9.33 -27.58 27.12
C THR A 29 -9.97 -27.21 28.46
N SER A 30 -9.19 -27.29 29.55
CA SER A 30 -9.62 -26.88 30.90
C SER A 30 -9.90 -25.37 30.96
N ALA A 31 -9.04 -24.56 30.37
CA ALA A 31 -9.21 -23.11 30.29
C ALA A 31 -10.49 -22.73 29.50
N ARG A 32 -10.83 -23.46 28.43
CA ARG A 32 -12.08 -23.25 27.67
C ARG A 32 -13.31 -23.55 28.51
N ARG A 33 -13.27 -24.63 29.31
CA ARG A 33 -14.35 -25.00 30.23
C ARG A 33 -14.52 -23.95 31.34
N ILE A 34 -13.41 -23.47 31.91
CA ILE A 34 -13.43 -22.40 32.90
C ILE A 34 -13.98 -21.10 32.34
N ALA A 35 -13.56 -20.69 31.13
CA ALA A 35 -14.07 -19.50 30.46
C ALA A 35 -15.60 -19.56 30.24
N LYS A 36 -16.10 -20.75 29.89
CA LYS A 36 -17.53 -20.97 29.73
C LYS A 36 -18.26 -20.84 31.08
N LEU A 37 -17.76 -21.46 32.14
CA LEU A 37 -18.34 -21.38 33.48
C LEU A 37 -18.33 -19.94 34.06
N LEU A 38 -17.32 -19.14 33.74
CA LEU A 38 -17.29 -17.71 34.10
C LEU A 38 -18.38 -16.90 33.42
N LYS A 39 -18.69 -17.24 32.17
CA LYS A 39 -19.76 -16.60 31.38
C LYS A 39 -21.15 -17.05 31.82
N ASP A 40 -21.29 -18.33 32.15
CA ASP A 40 -22.58 -18.92 32.57
C ASP A 40 -22.95 -18.56 34.00
N ASN A 41 -21.97 -18.27 34.86
CA ASN A 41 -22.18 -17.73 36.23
C ASN A 41 -21.99 -16.22 36.13
N GLU A 42 -23.06 -15.47 35.93
CA GLU A 42 -23.05 -14.02 35.93
C GLU A 42 -22.31 -13.50 37.20
N ILE A 43 -21.17 -12.84 37.00
CA ILE A 43 -20.50 -12.10 38.07
C ILE A 43 -21.37 -10.85 38.28
N PRO A 44 -21.96 -10.63 39.46
CA PRO A 44 -22.82 -9.48 39.69
C PRO A 44 -22.07 -8.18 39.34
N ALA A 45 -22.71 -7.28 38.60
CA ALA A 45 -22.11 -6.01 38.18
C ALA A 45 -21.59 -5.16 39.34
N GLU A 46 -22.16 -5.35 40.55
CA GLU A 46 -21.77 -4.68 41.79
C GLU A 46 -20.41 -5.12 42.35
N GLU A 47 -19.87 -6.26 41.91
CA GLU A 47 -18.55 -6.76 42.30
C GLU A 47 -17.42 -6.40 41.36
N MET A 48 -17.72 -5.77 40.22
CA MET A 48 -16.69 -5.29 39.29
C MET A 48 -16.24 -3.89 39.76
N PRO A 49 -14.92 -3.62 39.82
CA PRO A 49 -14.46 -2.26 40.07
C PRO A 49 -15.09 -1.37 38.98
N GLU A 50 -15.62 -0.21 39.37
CA GLU A 50 -16.04 0.82 38.42
C GLU A 50 -14.93 0.94 37.39
N GLN A 51 -15.27 0.71 36.13
CA GLN A 51 -14.38 1.06 35.03
C GLN A 51 -14.09 2.55 35.26
N GLN A 52 -12.92 2.87 35.80
CA GLN A 52 -12.37 4.20 35.59
C GLN A 52 -12.54 4.41 34.08
N GLN A 53 -13.39 5.36 33.71
CA GLN A 53 -13.50 5.82 32.36
C GLN A 53 -12.06 5.99 31.90
N SER A 54 -11.55 5.01 31.13
CA SER A 54 -10.27 5.16 30.49
C SER A 54 -10.48 6.41 29.63
N GLU A 55 -9.88 7.53 30.05
CA GLU A 55 -9.73 8.65 29.11
C GLU A 55 -9.30 7.99 27.82
N GLU A 56 -10.10 8.15 26.75
CA GLU A 56 -9.71 7.68 25.44
C GLU A 56 -8.31 8.22 25.21
N LEU A 57 -7.33 7.33 25.32
CA LEU A 57 -5.96 7.67 24.97
C LEU A 57 -6.00 7.90 23.48
N THR A 58 -6.08 9.15 23.09
CA THR A 58 -5.86 9.53 21.69
C THR A 58 -4.45 9.06 21.30
N ASP A 59 -4.27 8.66 20.05
CA ASP A 59 -2.97 8.18 19.54
C ASP A 59 -1.82 9.14 19.91
N ASP A 60 -2.07 10.45 19.90
CA ASP A 60 -1.09 11.46 20.33
C ASP A 60 -0.69 11.36 21.81
N LYS A 61 -1.64 11.07 22.72
CA LYS A 61 -1.34 10.87 24.13
C LYS A 61 -0.52 9.59 24.35
N LEU A 62 -0.85 8.52 23.62
CA LEU A 62 -0.11 7.26 23.66
C LEU A 62 1.31 7.44 23.12
N ILE A 63 1.48 8.11 21.99
CA ILE A 63 2.77 8.43 21.37
C ILE A 63 3.64 9.24 22.35
N ASN A 64 3.10 10.31 22.92
CA ASN A 64 3.81 11.14 23.89
C ASN A 64 4.25 10.35 25.13
N GLU A 65 3.42 9.42 25.62
CA GLU A 65 3.77 8.60 26.78
C GLU A 65 4.87 7.58 26.45
N LEU A 66 4.86 7.01 25.26
CA LEU A 66 5.93 6.12 24.79
C LEU A 66 7.24 6.87 24.55
N GLU A 67 7.21 8.09 24.00
CA GLU A 67 8.38 8.94 23.82
C GLU A 67 9.00 9.33 25.19
N LYS A 68 8.18 9.66 26.20
CA LYS A 68 8.66 9.91 27.59
C LYS A 68 9.36 8.71 28.21
N ARG A 69 8.97 7.49 27.82
CA ARG A 69 9.60 6.23 28.25
C ARG A 69 10.85 5.88 27.44
N GLY A 70 11.28 6.75 26.51
CA GLY A 70 12.50 6.57 25.72
C GLY A 70 12.33 5.72 24.47
N TYR A 71 11.10 5.37 24.08
CA TYR A 71 10.85 4.70 22.81
C TYR A 71 10.90 5.73 21.67
N LYS A 72 11.71 5.47 20.66
CA LYS A 72 11.66 6.21 19.39
C LYS A 72 10.49 5.68 18.58
N ILE A 73 9.42 6.46 18.48
CA ILE A 73 8.28 6.11 17.64
C ILE A 73 8.54 6.67 16.26
N ASP A 74 8.61 5.77 15.29
CA ASP A 74 8.66 6.16 13.90
C ASP A 74 7.27 6.63 13.46
N LYS A 75 7.09 7.96 13.46
CA LYS A 75 5.86 8.62 13.00
C LYS A 75 5.68 8.51 11.49
N SER A 76 6.63 7.90 10.76
CA SER A 76 6.57 7.75 9.30
C SER A 76 5.55 6.69 8.84
N ILE A 77 5.07 5.84 9.74
CA ILE A 77 4.00 4.87 9.44
C ILE A 77 2.64 5.54 9.66
N ASP A 78 2.33 6.50 8.85
CA ASP A 78 1.04 7.13 8.79
C ASP A 78 0.19 6.44 7.71
N TYR A 79 -0.70 5.55 8.13
CA TYR A 79 -1.62 4.84 7.23
C TYR A 79 -2.81 5.71 6.78
N GLU A 80 -2.97 6.91 7.33
CA GLU A 80 -4.02 7.80 6.89
C GLU A 80 -3.70 8.40 5.51
N PRO A 81 -4.69 8.44 4.60
CA PRO A 81 -4.48 9.06 3.30
C PRO A 81 -4.20 10.56 3.45
N ARG A 82 -2.97 10.97 3.17
CA ARG A 82 -2.64 12.40 3.13
C ARG A 82 -2.92 12.96 1.75
N THR A 83 -3.51 14.14 1.69
CA THR A 83 -3.73 14.85 0.44
C THR A 83 -2.50 15.70 0.13
N PHE A 84 -1.85 15.44 -1.00
CA PHE A 84 -0.78 16.26 -1.54
C PHE A 84 -1.36 17.16 -2.64
N LYS A 85 -1.06 18.44 -2.59
CA LYS A 85 -1.50 19.41 -3.60
C LYS A 85 -0.36 19.70 -4.55
N PHE A 86 -0.63 19.55 -5.84
CA PHE A 86 0.30 19.89 -6.89
C PHE A 86 0.01 21.26 -7.43
N ASP A 87 1.05 22.01 -7.72
CA ASP A 87 0.93 23.28 -8.39
C ASP A 87 0.46 23.08 -9.85
N SER A 88 -0.43 23.94 -10.29
CA SER A 88 -1.01 23.91 -11.65
C SER A 88 0.04 24.13 -12.75
N GLN A 89 1.24 24.61 -12.41
CA GLN A 89 2.33 24.78 -13.36
C GLN A 89 2.79 23.50 -14.09
N PHE A 90 2.48 22.31 -13.52
CA PHE A 90 2.79 21.03 -14.16
C PHE A 90 1.85 20.66 -15.30
N PHE A 91 0.73 21.39 -15.45
CA PHE A 91 -0.30 21.07 -16.42
C PHE A 91 -0.56 22.27 -17.33
N THR A 92 -0.20 22.16 -18.58
CA THR A 92 -0.47 23.17 -19.58
C THR A 92 -1.79 22.86 -20.31
N GLY A 93 -2.76 23.77 -20.24
CA GLY A 93 -4.02 23.67 -20.99
C GLY A 93 -5.19 23.06 -20.23
N LYS A 94 -6.23 22.64 -20.99
CA LYS A 94 -7.48 22.08 -20.45
C LYS A 94 -7.43 20.57 -20.12
N GLU A 95 -6.28 19.93 -20.35
CA GLU A 95 -6.10 18.50 -20.17
C GLU A 95 -4.92 18.23 -19.21
N ILE A 96 -5.19 17.45 -18.18
CA ILE A 96 -4.16 16.94 -17.26
C ILE A 96 -3.65 15.61 -17.83
N ARG A 97 -2.32 15.45 -17.97
CA ARG A 97 -1.68 14.21 -18.43
C ARG A 97 -0.64 13.75 -17.44
N PHE A 98 -0.64 12.47 -17.11
CA PHE A 98 0.39 11.85 -16.25
C PHE A 98 0.62 10.39 -16.62
N GLY A 99 1.82 9.90 -16.31
CA GLY A 99 2.19 8.49 -16.49
C GLY A 99 1.85 7.67 -15.23
N ILE A 100 1.64 6.36 -15.43
CA ILE A 100 1.55 5.39 -14.33
C ILE A 100 2.47 4.21 -14.62
N VAL A 101 3.26 3.85 -13.60
CA VAL A 101 4.07 2.64 -13.52
C VAL A 101 3.78 1.95 -12.19
N SER A 102 4.04 0.66 -12.09
CA SER A 102 3.83 -0.12 -10.86
C SER A 102 4.66 -1.39 -10.87
N ASP A 103 4.93 -1.93 -9.69
CA ASP A 103 5.41 -3.30 -9.51
C ASP A 103 6.68 -3.59 -10.37
N ALA A 104 7.72 -2.78 -10.15
CA ALA A 104 8.99 -2.91 -10.89
C ALA A 104 9.86 -4.06 -10.36
N HIS A 105 9.74 -4.39 -9.08
CA HIS A 105 10.45 -5.48 -8.40
C HIS A 105 11.96 -5.49 -8.68
N LEU A 106 12.61 -4.33 -8.48
CA LEU A 106 14.05 -4.20 -8.64
C LEU A 106 14.79 -5.14 -7.67
N GLY A 107 15.72 -5.91 -8.19
CA GLY A 107 16.40 -6.98 -7.46
C GLY A 107 15.91 -8.38 -7.83
N SER A 108 14.78 -8.50 -8.51
CA SER A 108 14.28 -9.75 -9.08
C SER A 108 14.99 -10.09 -10.39
N LYS A 109 15.33 -11.37 -10.60
CA LYS A 109 15.81 -11.89 -11.90
C LYS A 109 14.77 -11.76 -13.02
N TYR A 110 13.54 -11.45 -12.67
CA TYR A 110 12.40 -11.32 -13.58
C TYR A 110 11.97 -9.87 -13.78
N GLN A 111 12.69 -8.90 -13.20
CA GLN A 111 12.45 -7.49 -13.46
C GLN A 111 12.57 -7.17 -14.95
N GLN A 112 11.94 -6.10 -15.40
CA GLN A 112 11.94 -5.65 -16.79
C GLN A 112 12.39 -4.19 -16.86
N ILE A 113 13.63 -3.95 -16.42
CA ILE A 113 14.20 -2.61 -16.28
C ILE A 113 14.31 -1.87 -17.61
N THR A 114 14.64 -2.60 -18.70
CA THR A 114 14.69 -2.04 -20.05
C THR A 114 13.33 -1.50 -20.48
N TYR A 115 12.23 -2.19 -20.15
CA TYR A 115 10.90 -1.71 -20.46
C TYR A 115 10.49 -0.53 -19.56
N LEU A 116 10.94 -0.51 -18.33
CA LEU A 116 10.74 0.65 -17.45
C LEU A 116 11.46 1.88 -18.02
N HIS A 117 12.68 1.75 -18.52
CA HIS A 117 13.38 2.82 -19.22
C HIS A 117 12.63 3.31 -20.47
N LYS A 118 12.10 2.40 -21.28
CA LYS A 118 11.29 2.75 -22.45
C LYS A 118 10.03 3.53 -22.09
N ALA A 119 9.39 3.19 -20.97
CA ALA A 119 8.25 3.93 -20.47
C ALA A 119 8.62 5.39 -20.13
N TYR A 120 9.75 5.60 -19.46
CA TYR A 120 10.22 6.94 -19.10
C TYR A 120 10.72 7.72 -20.32
N ASP A 121 11.34 7.07 -21.32
CA ASP A 121 11.68 7.69 -22.61
C ASP A 121 10.42 8.19 -23.32
N PHE A 122 9.37 7.37 -23.30
CA PHE A 122 8.07 7.75 -23.83
C PHE A 122 7.47 8.94 -23.09
N PHE A 123 7.47 8.93 -21.75
CA PHE A 123 6.95 10.04 -20.94
C PHE A 123 7.67 11.35 -21.27
N GLN A 124 9.00 11.32 -21.31
CA GLN A 124 9.79 12.51 -21.67
C GLN A 124 9.46 13.01 -23.09
N LYS A 125 9.41 12.11 -24.06
CA LYS A 125 9.10 12.43 -25.48
C LYS A 125 7.71 13.07 -25.60
N GLU A 126 6.72 12.55 -24.88
CA GLU A 126 5.35 13.05 -24.88
C GLU A 126 5.12 14.27 -23.98
N GLY A 127 6.17 14.78 -23.31
CA GLY A 127 6.10 15.94 -22.43
C GLY A 127 5.31 15.66 -21.13
N ILE A 128 5.24 14.39 -20.71
CA ILE A 128 4.62 13.99 -19.44
C ILE A 128 5.64 14.23 -18.34
N LYS A 129 5.31 15.15 -17.42
CA LYS A 129 6.21 15.58 -16.33
C LYS A 129 5.96 14.87 -15.01
N VAL A 130 4.80 14.26 -14.85
CA VAL A 130 4.38 13.59 -13.61
C VAL A 130 4.17 12.12 -13.90
N VAL A 131 4.82 11.26 -13.11
CA VAL A 131 4.65 9.81 -13.13
C VAL A 131 4.23 9.35 -11.73
N LEU A 132 3.21 8.52 -11.65
CA LEU A 132 2.77 7.88 -10.42
C LEU A 132 3.30 6.45 -10.40
N ASN A 133 4.09 6.11 -9.39
CA ASN A 133 4.53 4.74 -9.11
C ASN A 133 3.68 4.18 -7.96
N LEU A 134 2.96 3.11 -8.25
CA LEU A 134 1.98 2.53 -7.33
C LEU A 134 2.56 1.48 -6.36
N GLY A 135 3.87 1.49 -6.13
CA GLY A 135 4.54 0.62 -5.15
C GLY A 135 5.14 -0.65 -5.74
N ASP A 136 5.71 -1.46 -4.85
CA ASP A 136 6.55 -2.62 -5.16
C ASP A 136 7.65 -2.25 -6.17
N THR A 137 8.36 -1.17 -5.82
CA THR A 137 9.52 -0.70 -6.60
C THR A 137 10.67 -1.68 -6.45
N PHE A 138 10.91 -2.16 -5.25
CA PHE A 138 11.92 -3.17 -4.93
C PHE A 138 11.28 -4.54 -4.74
N ASP A 139 12.06 -5.62 -5.01
CA ASP A 139 11.55 -7.00 -4.85
C ASP A 139 11.37 -7.39 -3.38
N GLY A 140 12.00 -6.62 -2.47
CA GLY A 140 11.89 -6.88 -1.06
C GLY A 140 12.64 -8.13 -0.62
N ILE A 141 12.25 -8.71 0.52
CA ILE A 141 12.88 -9.92 1.06
C ILE A 141 11.86 -10.77 1.85
N LYS A 142 11.95 -12.08 1.74
CA LYS A 142 11.13 -13.06 2.50
C LYS A 142 9.61 -12.88 2.29
N MET A 143 9.19 -12.52 1.09
CA MET A 143 7.78 -12.39 0.74
C MET A 143 7.09 -13.74 0.60
N TYR A 144 7.82 -14.75 0.09
CA TYR A 144 7.36 -16.12 -0.05
C TYR A 144 8.55 -17.07 0.01
N LYS A 145 8.29 -18.35 0.28
CA LYS A 145 9.32 -19.38 0.34
C LYS A 145 9.91 -19.60 -1.05
N GLY A 146 11.22 -19.51 -1.17
CA GLY A 146 11.97 -19.69 -2.41
C GLY A 146 12.25 -18.39 -3.18
N GLN A 147 11.79 -17.23 -2.71
CA GLN A 147 12.07 -15.94 -3.33
C GLN A 147 13.58 -15.70 -3.50
N GLU A 148 14.40 -16.17 -2.55
CA GLU A 148 15.85 -16.03 -2.57
C GLU A 148 16.52 -16.60 -3.82
N PHE A 149 15.89 -17.56 -4.50
CA PHE A 149 16.36 -18.12 -5.77
C PHE A 149 15.93 -17.30 -6.98
N GLU A 150 14.93 -16.45 -6.83
CA GLU A 150 14.38 -15.59 -7.87
C GLU A 150 14.99 -14.19 -7.86
N MET A 151 15.89 -13.90 -6.92
CA MET A 151 16.58 -12.62 -6.74
C MET A 151 18.02 -12.69 -7.21
N PHE A 152 18.54 -11.57 -7.72
CA PHE A 152 19.98 -11.38 -7.99
C PHE A 152 20.64 -10.46 -6.93
N THR A 153 19.84 -9.62 -6.22
CA THR A 153 20.26 -8.87 -5.04
C THR A 153 19.32 -9.18 -3.88
N GLN A 154 19.86 -9.41 -2.68
CA GLN A 154 19.03 -9.81 -1.53
C GLN A 154 19.05 -8.80 -0.38
N GLY A 155 20.14 -8.08 -0.22
CA GLY A 155 20.29 -7.08 0.84
C GLY A 155 19.50 -5.80 0.57
N ALA A 156 19.04 -5.13 1.62
CA ALA A 156 18.40 -3.82 1.49
C ALA A 156 19.36 -2.79 0.86
N ASP A 157 20.61 -2.80 1.28
CA ASP A 157 21.64 -1.89 0.75
C ASP A 157 21.94 -2.17 -0.72
N GLU A 158 21.98 -3.46 -1.12
CA GLU A 158 22.20 -3.85 -2.51
C GLU A 158 21.04 -3.44 -3.42
N GLN A 159 19.80 -3.71 -2.98
CA GLN A 159 18.62 -3.30 -3.75
C GLN A 159 18.51 -1.77 -3.84
N LEU A 160 18.80 -1.06 -2.75
CA LEU A 160 18.82 0.40 -2.74
C LEU A 160 19.86 0.94 -3.72
N ALA A 161 21.12 0.49 -3.63
CA ALA A 161 22.19 0.90 -4.52
C ALA A 161 21.88 0.62 -5.99
N TYR A 162 21.29 -0.55 -6.26
CA TYR A 162 20.81 -0.91 -7.59
C TYR A 162 19.70 0.04 -8.06
N GLY A 163 18.68 0.32 -7.24
CA GLY A 163 17.61 1.24 -7.58
C GLY A 163 18.11 2.65 -7.86
N VAL A 164 19.00 3.20 -7.01
CA VAL A 164 19.58 4.53 -7.18
C VAL A 164 20.30 4.66 -8.53
N SER A 165 21.03 3.62 -8.94
CA SER A 165 21.82 3.63 -10.17
C SER A 165 21.05 3.27 -11.44
N HIS A 166 20.00 2.43 -11.35
CA HIS A 166 19.34 1.87 -12.52
C HIS A 166 17.89 2.30 -12.72
N TYR A 167 17.19 2.79 -11.69
CA TYR A 167 15.83 3.30 -11.90
C TYR A 167 15.84 4.49 -12.87
N PRO A 168 14.96 4.56 -13.87
CA PRO A 168 14.98 5.59 -14.88
C PRO A 168 14.99 7.00 -14.31
N ARG A 169 15.80 7.86 -14.89
CA ARG A 169 15.83 9.30 -14.65
C ARG A 169 15.73 10.02 -15.96
N ARG A 170 14.78 10.93 -16.11
CA ARG A 170 14.60 11.74 -17.32
C ARG A 170 14.39 13.20 -16.94
N LYS A 171 14.95 14.07 -17.76
CA LYS A 171 14.83 15.52 -17.55
C LYS A 171 13.37 15.94 -17.51
N ASP A 172 13.03 16.78 -16.53
CA ASP A 172 11.69 17.35 -16.31
C ASP A 172 10.59 16.30 -16.01
N VAL A 173 10.95 15.07 -15.64
CA VAL A 173 10.01 14.02 -15.18
C VAL A 173 10.23 13.79 -13.70
N ILE A 174 9.18 13.96 -12.90
CA ILE A 174 9.17 13.68 -11.47
C ILE A 174 8.27 12.48 -11.21
N THR A 175 8.78 11.53 -10.43
CA THR A 175 8.05 10.33 -10.03
C THR A 175 7.56 10.48 -8.59
N TYR A 176 6.26 10.41 -8.41
CA TYR A 176 5.61 10.35 -7.11
C TYR A 176 5.30 8.89 -6.79
N MET A 177 5.84 8.37 -5.68
CA MET A 177 5.71 6.96 -5.37
C MET A 177 5.21 6.67 -3.96
N ILE A 178 4.49 5.57 -3.85
CA ILE A 178 4.15 4.94 -2.58
C ILE A 178 4.96 3.65 -2.43
N ALA A 179 5.16 3.19 -1.20
CA ALA A 179 5.72 1.87 -0.93
C ALA A 179 4.62 0.80 -0.98
N GLY A 180 4.90 -0.32 -1.65
CA GLY A 180 4.07 -1.51 -1.64
C GLY A 180 4.50 -2.53 -0.57
N ASN A 181 3.88 -3.70 -0.55
CA ASN A 181 4.13 -4.71 0.48
C ASN A 181 5.53 -5.35 0.36
N HIS A 182 6.11 -5.44 -0.83
CA HIS A 182 7.49 -5.90 -1.05
C HIS A 182 8.48 -4.89 -0.47
N ASP A 183 8.32 -3.61 -0.76
CA ASP A 183 9.15 -2.53 -0.21
C ASP A 183 9.11 -2.53 1.32
N LEU A 184 7.92 -2.71 1.93
CA LEU A 184 7.73 -2.75 3.38
C LEU A 184 8.32 -3.98 4.07
N SER A 185 8.77 -5.00 3.33
CA SER A 185 9.44 -6.17 3.90
C SER A 185 10.73 -5.81 4.61
N PHE A 186 11.44 -4.78 4.16
CA PHE A 186 12.66 -4.29 4.78
C PHE A 186 12.40 -3.58 6.11
N ILE A 187 11.28 -2.89 6.27
CA ILE A 187 10.89 -2.33 7.58
C ILE A 187 10.72 -3.45 8.60
N LYS A 188 10.06 -4.54 8.21
CA LYS A 188 9.82 -5.70 9.09
C LYS A 188 11.10 -6.46 9.46
N THR A 189 12.08 -6.51 8.55
CA THR A 189 13.29 -7.31 8.73
C THR A 189 14.47 -6.54 9.28
N SER A 190 14.61 -5.25 8.93
CA SER A 190 15.76 -4.41 9.29
C SER A 190 15.39 -3.01 9.82
N GLY A 191 14.11 -2.66 9.86
CA GLY A 191 13.66 -1.32 10.26
C GLY A 191 13.92 -0.25 9.19
N LEU A 192 14.32 -0.63 7.96
CA LEU A 192 14.64 0.30 6.88
C LEU A 192 13.42 0.54 6.00
N ASP A 193 13.00 1.80 5.85
CA ASP A 193 12.11 2.23 4.78
C ASP A 193 12.96 2.50 3.52
N ILE A 194 13.03 1.47 2.66
CA ILE A 194 13.89 1.50 1.48
C ILE A 194 13.44 2.56 0.48
N VAL A 195 12.12 2.78 0.31
CA VAL A 195 11.59 3.78 -0.63
C VAL A 195 11.86 5.20 -0.13
N SER A 196 11.74 5.44 1.17
CA SER A 196 12.11 6.72 1.79
C SER A 196 13.60 7.03 1.59
N LYS A 197 14.48 6.04 1.76
CA LYS A 197 15.91 6.19 1.51
C LYS A 197 16.21 6.42 0.04
N PHE A 198 15.55 5.67 -0.85
CA PHE A 198 15.69 5.82 -2.28
C PHE A 198 15.32 7.23 -2.76
N ALA A 199 14.20 7.77 -2.30
CA ALA A 199 13.79 9.13 -2.60
C ALA A 199 14.77 10.18 -2.05
N ALA A 200 15.37 9.94 -0.88
CA ALA A 200 16.35 10.85 -0.29
C ALA A 200 17.65 10.95 -1.11
N GLU A 201 17.98 9.93 -1.92
CA GLU A 201 19.16 9.92 -2.80
C GLU A 201 18.87 10.41 -4.24
N ARG A 202 17.60 10.79 -4.52
CA ARG A 202 17.13 11.15 -5.85
C ARG A 202 16.31 12.44 -5.82
N ASP A 203 16.68 13.41 -6.64
CA ASP A 203 15.98 14.71 -6.76
C ASP A 203 14.76 14.67 -7.73
N ASP A 204 14.58 13.56 -8.43
CA ASP A 204 13.48 13.32 -9.37
C ASP A 204 12.41 12.35 -8.81
N ILE A 205 12.51 12.02 -7.50
CA ILE A 205 11.60 11.11 -6.82
C ILE A 205 11.03 11.76 -5.57
N GLU A 206 9.70 11.75 -5.47
CA GLU A 206 8.93 12.21 -4.32
C GLU A 206 8.24 11.04 -3.63
N TYR A 207 8.63 10.75 -2.40
CA TYR A 207 8.03 9.69 -1.61
C TYR A 207 6.79 10.18 -0.87
N LEU A 208 5.68 9.51 -1.10
CA LEU A 208 4.38 9.87 -0.54
C LEU A 208 4.00 9.04 0.71
N GLY A 209 4.75 7.98 1.01
CA GLY A 209 4.54 7.07 2.14
C GLY A 209 4.01 5.69 1.70
N HIS A 210 3.38 4.97 2.63
CA HIS A 210 3.07 3.56 2.48
C HIS A 210 1.67 3.32 1.92
N ILE A 211 1.50 2.25 1.16
CA ILE A 211 0.25 1.57 0.81
C ILE A 211 -0.79 2.43 0.09
N SER A 212 -1.10 3.62 0.57
CA SER A 212 -2.16 4.45 -0.02
C SER A 212 -1.90 5.93 0.22
N ARG A 213 -2.16 6.74 -0.82
CA ARG A 213 -2.12 8.22 -0.74
C ARG A 213 -3.12 8.83 -1.69
N VAL A 214 -3.63 9.98 -1.29
CA VAL A 214 -4.49 10.81 -2.13
C VAL A 214 -3.71 12.03 -2.61
N LEU A 215 -3.68 12.22 -3.92
CA LEU A 215 -3.10 13.38 -4.59
C LEU A 215 -4.23 14.31 -5.07
N GLU A 216 -4.02 15.60 -4.94
CA GLU A 216 -4.91 16.59 -5.55
C GLU A 216 -4.23 17.22 -6.76
N LEU A 217 -4.71 16.87 -7.96
CA LEU A 217 -4.21 17.36 -9.24
C LEU A 217 -5.29 18.24 -9.90
N GLY A 218 -5.06 19.55 -9.96
CA GLY A 218 -6.00 20.47 -10.62
C GLY A 218 -7.44 20.44 -10.07
N GLY A 219 -7.61 20.14 -8.80
CA GLY A 219 -8.89 19.98 -8.12
C GLY A 219 -9.48 18.57 -8.20
N LEU A 220 -8.73 17.61 -8.78
CA LEU A 220 -9.10 16.18 -8.78
C LEU A 220 -8.39 15.45 -7.64
N LYS A 221 -9.14 14.72 -6.85
CA LYS A 221 -8.60 13.78 -5.87
C LYS A 221 -8.30 12.45 -6.57
N ILE A 222 -7.04 12.06 -6.60
CA ILE A 222 -6.54 10.81 -7.20
C ILE A 222 -5.94 9.96 -6.10
N MET A 223 -6.49 8.77 -5.89
CA MET A 223 -5.98 7.82 -4.91
C MET A 223 -5.03 6.84 -5.58
N MET A 224 -3.81 6.77 -5.08
CA MET A 224 -2.86 5.71 -5.34
C MET A 224 -2.98 4.66 -4.24
N MET A 225 -2.96 3.38 -4.61
CA MET A 225 -3.07 2.30 -3.63
C MET A 225 -2.27 1.07 -4.03
N HIS A 226 -1.61 0.46 -3.06
CA HIS A 226 -0.95 -0.83 -3.19
C HIS A 226 -1.52 -1.81 -2.14
N PRO A 227 -2.70 -2.40 -2.39
CA PRO A 227 -3.38 -3.24 -1.41
C PRO A 227 -2.67 -4.59 -1.25
N THR A 228 -2.81 -5.23 -0.10
CA THR A 228 -2.32 -6.59 0.16
C THR A 228 -3.39 -7.65 -0.18
N GLY A 229 -2.98 -8.92 -0.33
CA GLY A 229 -3.88 -10.07 -0.54
C GLY A 229 -3.89 -10.57 -2.00
N GLY A 230 -4.61 -11.68 -2.27
CA GLY A 230 -4.55 -12.38 -3.56
C GLY A 230 -5.38 -11.77 -4.69
N VAL A 231 -5.23 -12.35 -5.88
CA VAL A 231 -6.00 -12.00 -7.09
C VAL A 231 -7.40 -12.62 -7.01
N ALA A 232 -8.43 -11.83 -7.29
CA ALA A 232 -9.79 -12.33 -7.40
C ALA A 232 -10.05 -12.82 -8.84
N TYR A 233 -10.92 -13.85 -9.00
CA TYR A 233 -11.32 -14.35 -10.31
C TYR A 233 -11.93 -13.24 -11.18
N ALA A 234 -12.86 -12.47 -10.63
CA ALA A 234 -13.37 -11.26 -11.28
C ALA A 234 -12.41 -10.10 -11.01
N ARG A 235 -11.59 -9.73 -11.98
CA ARG A 235 -10.52 -8.72 -11.84
C ARG A 235 -11.00 -7.40 -11.21
N SER A 236 -12.17 -6.92 -11.62
CA SER A 236 -12.74 -5.67 -11.12
C SER A 236 -13.25 -5.73 -9.67
N TYR A 237 -13.50 -6.94 -9.13
CA TYR A 237 -14.11 -7.13 -7.81
C TYR A 237 -13.35 -6.41 -6.70
N ARG A 238 -12.02 -6.48 -6.74
CA ARG A 238 -11.18 -5.87 -5.74
C ARG A 238 -11.26 -4.34 -5.73
N LEU A 239 -11.23 -3.72 -6.91
CA LEU A 239 -11.44 -2.27 -7.04
C LEU A 239 -12.81 -1.86 -6.48
N GLN A 240 -13.86 -2.60 -6.84
CA GLN A 240 -15.21 -2.34 -6.35
C GLN A 240 -15.27 -2.40 -4.82
N LYS A 241 -14.67 -3.45 -4.22
CA LYS A 241 -14.63 -3.60 -2.77
C LYS A 241 -13.87 -2.48 -2.04
N ILE A 242 -12.75 -2.04 -2.59
CA ILE A 242 -12.03 -0.90 -2.04
C ILE A 242 -12.90 0.36 -2.10
N ILE A 243 -13.50 0.65 -3.25
CA ILE A 243 -14.36 1.84 -3.43
C ILE A 243 -15.59 1.81 -2.50
N GLU A 244 -16.15 0.62 -2.23
CA GLU A 244 -17.27 0.45 -1.31
C GLU A 244 -16.92 0.81 0.14
N GLN A 245 -15.67 0.57 0.55
CA GLN A 245 -15.20 0.81 1.91
C GLN A 245 -14.80 2.27 2.15
N LEU A 246 -14.64 3.07 1.09
CA LEU A 246 -14.30 4.48 1.24
C LEU A 246 -15.49 5.28 1.78
N ALA A 247 -15.24 6.03 2.85
CA ALA A 247 -16.22 6.97 3.37
C ALA A 247 -16.57 8.03 2.30
N PRO A 248 -17.82 8.51 2.23
CA PRO A 248 -18.26 9.43 1.17
C PRO A 248 -17.38 10.68 1.03
N GLU A 249 -16.94 11.25 2.15
CA GLU A 249 -16.08 12.44 2.23
C GLU A 249 -14.66 12.20 1.72
N ASN A 250 -14.20 10.94 1.77
CA ASN A 250 -12.86 10.53 1.35
C ASN A 250 -12.82 9.92 -0.06
N LYS A 251 -13.95 9.90 -0.76
CA LYS A 251 -13.99 9.35 -2.12
C LYS A 251 -13.15 10.17 -3.08
N PRO A 252 -12.18 9.51 -3.77
CA PRO A 252 -11.44 10.15 -4.84
C PRO A 252 -12.28 10.20 -6.12
N HIS A 253 -11.84 11.00 -7.09
CA HIS A 253 -12.37 10.97 -8.46
C HIS A 253 -11.84 9.76 -9.24
N ALA A 254 -10.61 9.31 -8.91
CA ALA A 254 -10.01 8.12 -9.47
C ALA A 254 -9.20 7.33 -8.44
N LEU A 255 -9.19 6.00 -8.58
CA LEU A 255 -8.38 5.04 -7.83
C LEU A 255 -7.50 4.24 -8.78
N PHE A 256 -6.18 4.35 -8.61
CA PHE A 256 -5.17 3.56 -9.31
C PHE A 256 -4.52 2.58 -8.33
N SER A 257 -4.47 1.30 -8.69
CA SER A 257 -3.98 0.25 -7.80
C SER A 257 -2.95 -0.65 -8.48
N GLY A 258 -1.81 -0.87 -7.83
CA GLY A 258 -0.81 -1.89 -8.16
C GLY A 258 -1.10 -3.25 -7.53
N HIS A 259 -0.06 -4.04 -7.28
CA HIS A 259 0.00 -5.30 -6.55
C HIS A 259 -0.41 -6.57 -7.32
N VAL A 260 -1.46 -6.51 -8.11
CA VAL A 260 -2.04 -7.73 -8.71
C VAL A 260 -1.47 -8.04 -10.09
N HIS A 261 -0.60 -7.21 -10.63
CA HIS A 261 0.09 -7.37 -11.91
C HIS A 261 -0.84 -7.58 -13.11
N VAL A 262 -2.07 -7.08 -13.05
CA VAL A 262 -3.04 -7.22 -14.14
C VAL A 262 -3.66 -5.87 -14.49
N ASN A 263 -4.05 -5.73 -15.76
CA ASN A 263 -4.77 -4.56 -16.24
C ASN A 263 -6.28 -4.78 -16.16
N CYS A 264 -6.97 -3.89 -15.45
CA CYS A 264 -8.43 -3.85 -15.43
C CYS A 264 -8.91 -2.42 -15.21
N GLN A 265 -9.93 -2.01 -15.94
CA GLN A 265 -10.50 -0.67 -15.83
C GLN A 265 -11.99 -0.74 -15.52
N ILE A 266 -12.42 0.17 -14.67
CA ILE A 266 -13.83 0.44 -14.38
C ILE A 266 -14.07 1.92 -14.70
N GLU A 267 -14.92 2.19 -15.67
CA GLU A 267 -15.25 3.56 -16.11
C GLU A 267 -15.78 4.42 -14.97
N SER A 268 -16.72 3.86 -14.22
CA SER A 268 -17.31 4.53 -13.07
C SER A 268 -17.97 3.50 -12.15
N TYR A 269 -17.49 3.41 -10.93
CA TYR A 269 -18.16 2.66 -9.88
C TYR A 269 -18.37 3.58 -8.68
N ARG A 270 -19.63 3.81 -8.31
CA ARG A 270 -19.99 4.80 -7.28
C ARG A 270 -19.31 6.17 -7.48
N ASN A 271 -19.27 6.61 -8.75
CA ASN A 271 -18.65 7.86 -9.22
C ASN A 271 -17.12 7.91 -9.10
N VAL A 272 -16.44 6.75 -8.99
CA VAL A 272 -14.99 6.65 -8.98
C VAL A 272 -14.52 5.93 -10.24
N PHE A 273 -13.61 6.55 -10.99
CA PHE A 273 -12.85 5.87 -12.04
C PHE A 273 -11.84 4.91 -11.38
N GLY A 274 -11.86 3.64 -11.72
CA GLY A 274 -11.00 2.64 -11.10
C GLY A 274 -10.07 1.94 -12.08
N LYS A 275 -8.79 1.74 -11.73
CA LYS A 275 -7.86 1.01 -12.57
C LYS A 275 -6.89 0.15 -11.75
N LEU A 276 -6.84 -1.15 -12.09
CA LEU A 276 -5.70 -2.01 -11.73
C LEU A 276 -4.63 -1.81 -12.79
N CYS A 277 -3.39 -1.66 -12.34
CA CYS A 277 -2.25 -1.45 -13.21
C CYS A 277 -1.41 -2.72 -13.31
N GLY A 278 -0.85 -2.95 -14.50
CA GLY A 278 0.12 -4.00 -14.74
C GLY A 278 1.47 -3.68 -14.09
N CYS A 279 2.49 -4.44 -14.43
CA CYS A 279 3.79 -4.42 -13.77
C CYS A 279 4.96 -4.26 -14.75
N PHE A 280 6.18 -4.25 -14.19
CA PHE A 280 7.45 -4.41 -14.91
C PHE A 280 8.22 -5.65 -14.42
N GLN A 281 7.48 -6.71 -14.10
CA GLN A 281 8.05 -8.01 -13.75
C GLN A 281 7.47 -9.09 -14.67
N ALA A 282 8.34 -9.90 -15.26
CA ALA A 282 7.95 -11.10 -16.00
C ALA A 282 7.43 -12.19 -15.06
N GLN A 283 6.81 -13.22 -15.63
CA GLN A 283 6.30 -14.35 -14.85
C GLN A 283 7.43 -15.06 -14.10
N THR A 284 7.39 -15.01 -12.78
CA THR A 284 8.32 -15.74 -11.91
C THR A 284 7.88 -17.20 -11.74
N PRO A 285 8.77 -18.13 -11.32
CA PRO A 285 8.39 -19.50 -10.95
C PRO A 285 7.28 -19.55 -9.90
N TYR A 286 7.29 -18.61 -8.93
CA TYR A 286 6.22 -18.48 -7.95
C TYR A 286 4.87 -18.15 -8.61
N LEU A 287 4.81 -17.17 -9.49
CA LEU A 287 3.59 -16.79 -10.20
C LEU A 287 3.11 -17.94 -11.10
N MET A 288 4.04 -18.62 -11.80
CA MET A 288 3.74 -19.79 -12.62
C MET A 288 3.11 -20.91 -11.80
N ALA A 289 3.66 -21.22 -10.64
CA ALA A 289 3.13 -22.23 -9.72
C ALA A 289 1.73 -21.88 -9.18
N LYS A 290 1.37 -20.59 -9.15
CA LYS A 290 0.04 -20.10 -8.78
C LYS A 290 -0.93 -20.00 -9.96
N GLY A 291 -0.50 -20.29 -11.18
CA GLY A 291 -1.30 -20.13 -12.38
C GLY A 291 -1.59 -18.65 -12.73
N LEU A 292 -0.71 -17.74 -12.29
CA LEU A 292 -0.84 -16.31 -12.52
C LEU A 292 0.11 -15.86 -13.63
N TYR A 293 -0.38 -15.01 -14.51
CA TYR A 293 0.39 -14.42 -15.59
C TYR A 293 0.35 -12.88 -15.47
N PRO A 294 1.51 -12.21 -15.29
CA PRO A 294 1.57 -10.76 -15.15
C PRO A 294 1.37 -10.07 -16.50
N GLU A 295 0.71 -8.93 -16.48
CA GLU A 295 0.53 -8.06 -17.65
C GLU A 295 1.51 -6.89 -17.55
N MET A 296 2.59 -6.94 -18.34
CA MET A 296 3.63 -5.91 -18.33
C MET A 296 3.21 -4.70 -19.16
N GLY A 297 3.46 -3.51 -18.65
CA GLY A 297 3.20 -2.28 -19.37
C GLY A 297 3.02 -1.05 -18.48
N PHE A 298 2.83 0.08 -19.13
CA PHE A 298 2.61 1.37 -18.49
C PHE A 298 1.37 2.07 -19.06
N TYR A 299 0.99 3.18 -18.42
CA TYR A 299 -0.23 3.90 -18.79
C TYR A 299 0.05 5.38 -18.94
N VAL A 300 -0.68 6.00 -19.84
CA VAL A 300 -0.85 7.45 -19.93
C VAL A 300 -2.30 7.78 -19.61
N ILE A 301 -2.49 8.53 -18.57
CA ILE A 301 -3.81 9.01 -18.17
C ILE A 301 -3.99 10.42 -18.69
N LYS A 302 -5.13 10.67 -19.32
CA LYS A 302 -5.55 11.97 -19.85
C LYS A 302 -6.85 12.36 -19.17
N VAL A 303 -6.90 13.52 -18.57
CA VAL A 303 -8.09 13.97 -17.84
C VAL A 303 -8.52 15.33 -18.34
N LYS A 304 -9.74 15.41 -18.86
CA LYS A 304 -10.39 16.69 -19.19
C LYS A 304 -11.34 17.07 -18.08
N VAL A 305 -11.10 18.22 -17.49
CA VAL A 305 -11.91 18.76 -16.41
C VAL A 305 -12.64 20.00 -16.92
N GLN A 306 -13.96 19.98 -16.83
CA GLN A 306 -14.77 21.17 -17.04
C GLN A 306 -15.28 21.64 -15.68
N LYS A 307 -14.90 22.83 -15.29
CA LYS A 307 -15.35 23.47 -14.05
C LYS A 307 -16.53 24.38 -14.33
N ARG A 308 -17.55 24.30 -13.49
CA ARG A 308 -18.67 25.24 -13.45
C ARG A 308 -18.58 26.04 -12.15
N GLU A 309 -18.39 27.36 -12.28
CA GLU A 309 -18.30 28.35 -11.17
C GLU A 309 -17.18 28.09 -10.16
N ARG A 310 -16.90 27.12 -9.54
CA ARG A 310 -15.79 26.69 -8.64
C ARG A 310 -15.81 25.21 -8.36
N GLU A 311 -16.79 24.50 -8.91
CA GLU A 311 -16.95 23.08 -8.73
C GLU A 311 -16.48 22.31 -9.97
N VAL A 312 -16.00 21.09 -9.77
CA VAL A 312 -15.71 20.16 -10.85
C VAL A 312 -17.05 19.63 -11.37
N SER A 313 -17.50 20.12 -12.53
CA SER A 313 -18.81 19.76 -13.07
C SER A 313 -18.81 18.49 -13.91
N THR A 314 -17.72 18.24 -14.66
CA THR A 314 -17.52 17.01 -15.43
C THR A 314 -16.07 16.62 -15.47
N VAL A 315 -15.80 15.31 -15.37
CA VAL A 315 -14.46 14.73 -15.51
C VAL A 315 -14.53 13.62 -16.55
N GLN A 316 -13.74 13.77 -17.61
CA GLN A 316 -13.62 12.76 -18.64
C GLN A 316 -12.23 12.10 -18.52
N TRP A 317 -12.21 10.79 -18.25
CA TRP A 317 -11.01 10.00 -18.14
C TRP A 317 -10.67 9.31 -19.45
N GLY A 318 -9.42 9.43 -19.89
CA GLY A 318 -8.81 8.62 -20.93
C GLY A 318 -7.63 7.85 -20.36
N SER A 319 -7.46 6.60 -20.74
CA SER A 319 -6.37 5.74 -20.29
C SER A 319 -5.81 4.94 -21.44
N ASP A 320 -4.61 5.31 -21.90
CA ASP A 320 -3.89 4.59 -22.93
C ASP A 320 -2.96 3.57 -22.23
N TYR A 321 -3.12 2.29 -22.56
CA TYR A 321 -2.26 1.20 -22.10
C TYR A 321 -1.23 0.85 -23.15
N TYR A 322 0.04 0.79 -22.74
CA TYR A 322 1.19 0.43 -23.59
C TYR A 322 1.77 -0.90 -23.12
N PRO A 323 1.28 -2.04 -23.66
CA PRO A 323 1.69 -3.37 -23.22
C PRO A 323 3.05 -3.77 -23.77
N PHE A 324 3.76 -4.60 -23.00
CA PHE A 324 4.91 -5.37 -23.44
C PHE A 324 4.57 -6.87 -23.39
N TYR A 325 4.54 -7.52 -24.52
CA TYR A 325 4.06 -8.91 -24.61
C TYR A 325 5.16 -9.95 -24.42
N VAL A 326 6.41 -9.59 -24.76
CA VAL A 326 7.53 -10.53 -24.72
C VAL A 326 8.52 -10.06 -23.65
N PRO A 327 8.73 -10.84 -22.58
CA PRO A 327 9.71 -10.48 -21.57
C PRO A 327 11.14 -10.53 -22.13
N ILE A 328 11.97 -9.61 -21.66
CA ILE A 328 13.41 -9.63 -21.91
C ILE A 328 14.02 -10.60 -20.92
N LYS A 329 14.77 -11.56 -21.41
CA LYS A 329 15.47 -12.53 -20.56
C LYS A 329 16.72 -11.88 -19.95
N ASP A 330 16.95 -12.16 -18.68
CA ASP A 330 18.13 -11.68 -17.94
C ASP A 330 18.28 -10.14 -18.00
N ASP A 331 17.14 -9.41 -17.82
CA ASP A 331 17.07 -7.93 -17.85
C ASP A 331 17.46 -7.34 -16.48
N TYR A 332 18.73 -7.63 -16.01
CA TYR A 332 19.25 -7.19 -14.72
C TYR A 332 20.77 -7.05 -14.71
#